data_0bbf9a0e8c624f8bed1b4e7e175c5a60
#
_entry.id   0bbf9a0e8c624f8bed1b4e7e175c5a60
#
_cell.length_a   1.000
_cell.length_b   1.000
_cell.length_c   1.000
_cell.angle_alpha   90.00
_cell.angle_beta   90.00
_cell.angle_gamma   90.00
#
_symmetry.space_group_name_H-M   'P 1'
#
loop_
_entity.id
_entity.type
_entity.pdbx_description
1 polymer ?
#
loop_
_entity_poly.entity_id
_entity_poly.type
_entity_poly.pdbx_seq_one_letter_code
_entity_poly.pdbx_strand_id
1 'polypeptide(L)' 'MKARDIIKMIEEDGWYIVRQKGSHKQYKHKTKKGLVTIAAHKMSDELALGTLNSIFKQAQIKK' A
#
# COMPACT_ATOMS: atom_id res chain seq x y z
N MET A 1 4.94 -11.63 0.73
CA MET A 1 3.55 -11.12 0.85
C MET A 1 3.11 -10.63 -0.52
N LYS A 2 1.93 -11.00 -0.92
CA LYS A 2 1.39 -10.57 -2.21
C LYS A 2 0.83 -9.16 -2.14
N ALA A 3 0.78 -8.49 -3.30
CA ALA A 3 0.24 -7.13 -3.36
C ALA A 3 -1.15 -7.02 -2.74
N ARG A 4 -2.03 -7.98 -3.05
CA ARG A 4 -3.40 -7.98 -2.48
C ARG A 4 -3.41 -8.07 -0.95
N ASP A 5 -2.44 -8.74 -0.37
CA ASP A 5 -2.38 -8.91 1.09
C ASP A 5 -2.00 -7.60 1.78
N ILE A 6 -1.00 -6.90 1.24
CA ILE A 6 -0.60 -5.60 1.81
C ILE A 6 -1.67 -4.54 1.58
N ILE A 7 -2.32 -4.57 0.42
CA ILE A 7 -3.41 -3.64 0.13
C ILE A 7 -4.56 -3.85 1.12
N LYS A 8 -4.94 -5.11 1.35
CA LYS A 8 -5.99 -5.41 2.33
C LYS A 8 -5.61 -4.92 3.71
N MET A 9 -4.35 -5.10 4.09
CA MET A 9 -3.85 -4.67 5.40
C MET A 9 -3.95 -3.16 5.57
N ILE A 10 -3.52 -2.38 4.58
CA ILE A 10 -3.59 -0.92 4.69
C ILE A 10 -5.04 -0.43 4.61
N GLU A 11 -5.89 -1.08 3.84
CA GLU A 11 -7.31 -0.73 3.77
C GLU A 11 -8.00 -0.95 5.12
N GLU A 12 -7.65 -2.03 5.80
CA GLU A 12 -8.17 -2.31 7.14
C GLU A 12 -7.71 -1.27 8.16
N ASP A 13 -6.56 -0.66 7.93
CA ASP A 13 -6.04 0.42 8.77
C ASP A 13 -6.69 1.78 8.46
N GLY A 14 -7.48 1.87 7.40
CA GLY A 14 -8.20 3.08 7.02
C GLY A 14 -7.67 3.79 5.79
N TRP A 15 -6.66 3.26 5.13
CA TRP A 15 -6.18 3.83 3.88
C TRP A 15 -7.17 3.53 2.75
N TYR A 16 -7.41 4.51 1.88
CA TYR A 16 -8.33 4.35 0.76
C TYR A 16 -7.69 4.88 -0.52
N ILE A 17 -8.00 4.22 -1.62
CA ILE A 17 -7.42 4.58 -2.91
C ILE A 17 -7.99 5.93 -3.38
N VAL A 18 -7.09 6.82 -3.83
CA VAL A 18 -7.47 8.14 -4.35
C VAL A 18 -7.04 8.31 -5.80
N ARG A 19 -6.10 7.50 -6.28
CA ARG A 19 -5.62 7.62 -7.64
C ARG A 19 -4.99 6.30 -8.07
N GLN A 20 -5.21 5.96 -9.34
CA GLN A 20 -4.53 4.84 -9.96
C GLN A 20 -4.08 5.27 -11.36
N LYS A 21 -2.79 5.06 -11.63
CA LYS A 21 -2.24 5.32 -12.96
C LYS A 21 -1.38 4.13 -13.35
N GLY A 22 -1.85 3.33 -14.32
CA GLY A 22 -1.19 2.10 -14.68
C GLY A 22 -1.11 1.16 -13.48
N SER A 23 0.08 0.71 -13.15
CA SER A 23 0.33 -0.19 -12.02
C SER A 23 0.52 0.55 -10.69
N HIS A 24 0.50 1.88 -10.69
CA HIS A 24 0.71 2.68 -9.48
C HIS A 24 -0.62 3.04 -8.85
N LYS A 25 -0.79 2.67 -7.58
CA LYS A 25 -1.98 3.00 -6.78
C LYS A 25 -1.55 3.89 -5.63
N GLN A 26 -2.28 4.99 -5.44
CA GLN A 26 -2.02 5.91 -4.34
C GLN A 26 -3.19 5.93 -3.37
N TYR A 27 -2.86 5.92 -2.10
CA TYR A 27 -3.83 5.85 -1.00
C TYR A 27 -3.64 7.02 -0.05
N LYS A 28 -4.75 7.46 0.54
CA LYS A 28 -4.78 8.45 1.61
C LYS A 28 -5.47 7.89 2.84
N HIS A 29 -5.28 8.58 3.95
CA HIS A 29 -5.89 8.21 5.23
C HIS A 29 -6.52 9.46 5.86
N LYS A 30 -7.63 9.30 6.56
CA LYS A 30 -8.33 10.43 7.17
C LYS A 30 -7.52 11.12 8.25
N THR A 31 -6.77 10.36 9.04
CA THR A 31 -6.05 10.87 10.20
C THR A 31 -4.54 10.78 10.08
N LYS A 32 -4.02 9.86 9.28
CA LYS A 32 -2.58 9.75 9.06
C LYS A 32 -2.18 10.60 7.86
N LYS A 33 -1.04 11.27 7.96
CA LYS A 33 -0.55 12.15 6.91
C LYS A 33 0.19 11.38 5.83
N GLY A 34 0.31 12.00 4.66
CA GLY A 34 1.11 11.46 3.56
C GLY A 34 0.31 10.58 2.63
N LEU A 35 1.04 9.93 1.74
CA LEU A 35 0.49 9.04 0.74
C LEU A 35 1.17 7.69 0.84
N VAL A 36 0.41 6.64 0.59
CA VAL A 36 0.98 5.31 0.35
C VAL A 36 0.91 5.04 -1.15
N THR A 37 2.05 4.70 -1.73
CA THR A 37 2.11 4.35 -3.15
C THR A 37 2.52 2.88 -3.26
N ILE A 38 1.69 2.12 -3.96
CA ILE A 38 1.94 0.69 -4.20
C ILE A 38 2.00 0.47 -5.70
N ALA A 39 3.13 -0.07 -6.17
CA ALA A 39 3.33 -0.41 -7.57
C ALA A 39 3.27 -1.93 -7.71
N ALA A 40 2.26 -2.42 -8.43
CA ALA A 40 2.13 -3.84 -8.72
C ALA A 40 1.30 -4.02 -9.98
N HIS A 41 1.79 -4.84 -10.90
CA HIS A 41 1.05 -5.11 -12.14
C HIS A 41 -0.17 -5.98 -11.89
N LYS A 42 -0.05 -6.93 -10.96
CA LYS A 42 -1.13 -7.85 -10.61
C LYS A 42 -1.26 -7.93 -9.11
N MET A 43 -2.48 -8.15 -8.65
CA MET A 43 -2.74 -8.30 -7.21
C MET A 43 -2.05 -9.53 -6.63
N SER A 44 -1.71 -10.51 -7.47
CA SER A 44 -1.01 -11.73 -7.05
C SER A 44 0.51 -11.58 -7.05
N ASP A 45 1.04 -10.42 -7.44
CA ASP A 45 2.50 -10.22 -7.47
C ASP A 45 3.09 -10.30 -6.07
N GLU A 46 4.20 -11.05 -5.95
CA GLU A 46 4.97 -11.06 -4.71
C GLU A 46 5.79 -9.78 -4.62
N LEU A 47 5.71 -9.13 -3.49
CA LEU A 47 6.48 -7.91 -3.24
C LEU A 47 7.74 -8.23 -2.47
N ALA A 48 8.85 -7.63 -2.88
CA ALA A 48 10.13 -7.80 -2.20
C ALA A 48 10.05 -7.22 -0.79
N LEU A 49 10.88 -7.75 0.11
CA LEU A 49 10.91 -7.31 1.51
C LEU A 49 11.16 -5.81 1.64
N GLY A 50 12.09 -5.27 0.85
CA GLY A 50 12.38 -3.84 0.85
C GLY A 50 11.16 -3.01 0.47
N THR A 51 10.41 -3.47 -0.53
CA THR A 51 9.17 -2.80 -0.96
C THR A 51 8.12 -2.84 0.14
N LEU A 52 7.95 -4.00 0.79
CA LEU A 52 7.01 -4.15 1.89
C LEU A 52 7.37 -3.22 3.05
N ASN A 53 8.64 -3.16 3.41
CA ASN A 53 9.10 -2.28 4.49
C ASN A 53 8.81 -0.81 4.16
N SER A 54 9.02 -0.42 2.91
CA SER A 54 8.71 0.94 2.45
C SER A 54 7.21 1.24 2.58
N ILE A 55 6.36 0.30 2.19
CA ILE A 55 4.91 0.47 2.29
C ILE A 55 4.48 0.59 3.75
N PHE A 56 4.97 -0.29 4.62
CA PHE A 56 4.65 -0.22 6.06
C PHE A 56 5.08 1.13 6.65
N LYS A 57 6.24 1.63 6.25
CA LYS A 57 6.73 2.91 6.71
C LYS A 57 5.83 4.05 6.23
N GLN A 58 5.47 4.04 4.94
CA GLN A 58 4.56 5.05 4.38
C GLN A 58 3.19 5.00 5.07
N ALA A 59 2.68 3.80 5.30
CA ALA A 59 1.38 3.60 5.93
C ALA A 59 1.40 3.81 7.44
N GLN A 60 2.58 4.01 8.01
CA GLN A 60 2.75 4.21 9.46
C GLN A 60 2.16 3.05 10.25
N ILE A 61 2.37 1.85 9.75
CA ILE A 61 1.94 0.61 10.38
C ILE A 61 3.18 -0.12 10.90
N LYS A 62 3.16 -0.50 12.17
CA LYS A 62 4.21 -1.32 12.74
C LYS A 62 3.96 -2.78 12.41
N LYS A 63 5.03 -3.46 12.03
CA LYS A 63 4.96 -4.90 11.83
C LYS A 63 4.78 -5.63 13.15
#